data_0f9e4260e325f9e9e560976e0cad5db7
#
_entry.id   0f9e4260e325f9e9e560976e0cad5db7
#
_cell.length_a   1.000
_cell.length_b   1.000
_cell.length_c   1.000
_cell.angle_alpha   90.00
_cell.angle_beta   90.00
_cell.angle_gamma   90.00
#
_symmetry.space_group_name_H-M   'P 1'
#
loop_
_entity.id
_entity.type
_entity.pdbx_description
1 polymer ?
#
loop_
_entity_poly.entity_id
_entity_poly.type
_entity_poly.pdbx_seq_one_letter_code
_entity_poly.pdbx_strand_id
1 'polypeptide(L)'
;AGSRLPIAVAHGEGYANFTYRGDAAKVIPAMRFVDNTGTATEAYPYNPNGSPGGLTAVTTADGRFTALMPHPERVFRNIQMSWTPLDKSAFSPWMQIWRNARRWVG
;
A
#
# COMPACT_ATOMS: atom_id res chain seq x y z
N ALA A 1 11.87 -0.66 2.69
CA ALA A 1 11.31 -1.91 2.14
C ALA A 1 11.15 -2.94 3.25
N GLY A 2 10.23 -3.91 3.06
CA GLY A 2 10.04 -5.02 4.00
C GLY A 2 8.99 -4.77 5.10
N SER A 3 8.43 -3.59 5.23
CA SER A 3 7.34 -3.36 6.18
C SER A 3 6.07 -4.09 5.72
N ARG A 4 5.37 -4.71 6.68
CA ARG A 4 4.08 -5.38 6.48
C ARG A 4 3.08 -4.83 7.48
N LEU A 5 1.99 -4.26 6.98
CA LEU A 5 1.02 -3.53 7.79
C LEU A 5 -0.39 -3.75 7.25
N PRO A 6 -1.41 -3.80 8.11
CA PRO A 6 -2.79 -3.69 7.67
C PRO A 6 -3.04 -2.34 6.98
N ILE A 7 -3.92 -2.34 5.98
CA ILE A 7 -4.34 -1.12 5.32
C ILE A 7 -5.83 -1.20 4.97
N ALA A 8 -6.51 -0.05 5.03
CA ALA A 8 -7.91 0.04 4.64
C ALA A 8 -8.06 -0.01 3.11
N VAL A 9 -8.93 -0.87 2.63
CA VAL A 9 -9.32 -0.98 1.22
C VAL A 9 -10.81 -0.68 1.11
N ALA A 10 -11.16 0.35 0.35
CA ALA A 10 -12.54 0.81 0.22
C ALA A 10 -12.77 1.43 -1.17
N HIS A 11 -12.61 0.61 -2.21
CA HIS A 11 -12.79 1.02 -3.60
C HIS A 11 -13.44 -0.09 -4.44
N GLY A 12 -14.24 0.30 -5.44
CA GLY A 12 -14.84 -0.63 -6.40
C GLY A 12 -13.97 -0.89 -7.64
N GLU A 13 -13.02 -0.02 -7.93
CA GLU A 13 -12.22 -0.03 -9.15
C GLU A 13 -10.71 0.03 -8.87
N GLY A 14 -10.26 -0.70 -7.86
CA GLY A 14 -8.85 -0.71 -7.45
C GLY A 14 -7.98 -1.77 -8.11
N TYR A 15 -8.53 -2.56 -9.02
CA TYR A 15 -7.80 -3.59 -9.75
C TYR A 15 -6.75 -2.98 -10.67
N ALA A 16 -5.49 -3.39 -10.51
CA ALA A 16 -4.39 -2.93 -11.36
C ALA A 16 -4.48 -3.60 -12.74
N ASN A 17 -4.94 -2.86 -13.74
CA ASN A 17 -5.19 -3.37 -15.08
C ASN A 17 -4.31 -2.65 -16.11
N PHE A 18 -3.43 -3.40 -16.75
CA PHE A 18 -2.56 -2.92 -17.81
C PHE A 18 -2.93 -3.45 -19.20
N THR A 19 -4.09 -4.09 -19.33
CA THR A 19 -4.54 -4.71 -20.59
C THR A 19 -4.72 -3.69 -21.71
N TYR A 20 -5.22 -2.51 -21.37
CA TYR A 20 -5.60 -1.49 -22.37
C TYR A 20 -4.58 -0.36 -22.48
N ARG A 21 -3.88 -0.04 -21.42
CA ARG A 21 -2.91 1.06 -21.38
C ARG A 21 -1.76 0.74 -20.43
N GLY A 22 -0.59 1.25 -20.78
CA GLY A 22 0.60 1.09 -19.97
C GLY A 22 1.24 -0.29 -20.12
N ASP A 23 2.29 -0.49 -19.36
CA ASP A 23 3.07 -1.72 -19.33
C ASP A 23 3.45 -2.00 -17.87
N ALA A 24 2.95 -3.10 -17.34
CA ALA A 24 3.23 -3.52 -15.96
C ALA A 24 4.74 -3.68 -15.68
N ALA A 25 5.53 -4.04 -16.70
CA ALA A 25 6.97 -4.19 -16.56
C ALA A 25 7.72 -2.85 -16.41
N LYS A 26 7.08 -1.74 -16.76
CA LYS A 26 7.67 -0.39 -16.69
C LYS A 26 7.35 0.36 -15.42
N VAL A 27 6.40 -0.11 -14.61
CA VAL A 27 6.07 0.53 -13.35
C VAL A 27 6.98 0.03 -12.23
N ILE A 28 7.26 0.91 -11.27
CA ILE A 28 8.02 0.56 -10.07
C ILE A 28 7.02 0.26 -8.96
N PRO A 29 6.90 -0.99 -8.49
CA PRO A 29 6.02 -1.31 -7.39
C PRO A 29 6.44 -0.63 -6.10
N ALA A 30 5.51 0.07 -5.45
CA ALA A 30 5.72 0.66 -4.13
C ALA A 30 5.09 -0.19 -3.02
N MET A 31 3.93 -0.81 -3.29
CA MET A 31 3.27 -1.71 -2.35
C MET A 31 2.64 -2.89 -3.08
N ARG A 32 2.59 -4.04 -2.37
CA ARG A 32 1.90 -5.24 -2.81
C ARG A 32 1.07 -5.81 -1.67
N PHE A 33 -0.07 -6.39 -2.01
CA PHE A 33 -0.77 -7.26 -1.07
C PHE A 33 0.03 -8.53 -0.83
N VAL A 34 0.17 -8.90 0.43
CA VAL A 34 0.92 -10.08 0.83
C VAL A 34 0.08 -10.99 1.74
N ASP A 35 0.39 -12.28 1.71
CA ASP A 35 -0.19 -13.25 2.63
C ASP A 35 0.49 -13.21 4.02
N ASN A 36 0.11 -14.14 4.88
CA ASN A 36 0.67 -14.22 6.23
C ASN A 36 2.17 -14.57 6.28
N THR A 37 2.72 -15.09 5.19
CA THR A 37 4.16 -15.37 5.07
C THR A 37 4.95 -14.19 4.48
N GLY A 38 4.26 -13.13 4.07
CA GLY A 38 4.87 -11.96 3.42
C GLY A 38 5.11 -12.14 1.93
N THR A 39 4.50 -13.14 1.31
CA THR A 39 4.58 -13.39 -0.13
C THR A 39 3.49 -12.63 -0.86
N ALA A 40 3.85 -11.92 -1.94
CA ALA A 40 2.88 -11.25 -2.80
C ALA A 40 1.82 -12.25 -3.29
N THR A 41 0.56 -11.87 -3.22
CA THR A 41 -0.55 -12.79 -3.47
C THR A 41 -1.67 -12.16 -4.29
N GLU A 42 -2.36 -13.00 -5.05
CA GLU A 42 -3.59 -12.66 -5.74
C GLU A 42 -4.83 -13.23 -5.04
N ALA A 43 -4.63 -13.99 -3.97
CA ALA A 43 -5.68 -14.72 -3.28
C ALA A 43 -6.44 -13.86 -2.27
N TYR A 44 -7.77 -13.91 -2.35
CA TYR A 44 -8.66 -13.39 -1.30
C TYR A 44 -8.50 -14.21 0.00
N PRO A 45 -8.56 -13.65 1.21
CA PRO A 45 -8.87 -12.25 1.51
C PRO A 45 -7.66 -11.30 1.56
N TYR A 46 -6.44 -11.80 1.39
CA TYR A 46 -5.22 -10.99 1.49
C TYR A 46 -5.10 -9.98 0.36
N ASN A 47 -5.58 -10.33 -0.82
CA ASN A 47 -5.74 -9.44 -1.96
C ASN A 47 -7.23 -9.31 -2.27
N PRO A 48 -7.86 -8.20 -1.87
CA PRO A 48 -9.32 -8.08 -1.93
C PRO A 48 -9.87 -7.84 -3.34
N ASN A 49 -9.05 -7.45 -4.29
CA ASN A 49 -9.49 -7.15 -5.66
C ASN A 49 -8.83 -8.02 -6.74
N GLY A 50 -7.94 -8.94 -6.37
CA GLY A 50 -7.27 -9.84 -7.31
C GLY A 50 -6.22 -9.19 -8.19
N SER A 51 -5.74 -7.99 -7.87
CA SER A 51 -4.71 -7.30 -8.67
C SER A 51 -3.51 -8.19 -8.96
N PRO A 52 -3.07 -8.30 -10.23
CA PRO A 52 -1.99 -9.19 -10.61
C PRO A 52 -0.69 -8.90 -9.85
N GLY A 53 -0.04 -9.97 -9.37
CA GLY A 53 1.17 -9.88 -8.55
C GLY A 53 0.97 -9.15 -7.22
N GLY A 54 -0.27 -8.95 -6.79
CA GLY A 54 -0.59 -8.20 -5.59
C GLY A 54 -0.37 -6.68 -5.72
N LEU A 55 -0.08 -6.16 -6.91
CA LEU A 55 0.27 -4.76 -7.12
C LEU A 55 -0.85 -3.83 -6.65
N THR A 56 -0.53 -2.92 -5.73
CA THR A 56 -1.52 -1.98 -5.19
C THR A 56 -1.01 -0.54 -5.05
N ALA A 57 0.27 -0.31 -5.26
CA ALA A 57 0.84 1.03 -5.39
C ALA A 57 2.06 1.03 -6.29
N VAL A 58 2.24 2.13 -7.02
CA VAL A 58 3.38 2.35 -7.92
C VAL A 58 4.02 3.70 -7.63
N THR A 59 5.29 3.84 -7.97
CA THR A 59 6.03 5.08 -7.78
C THR A 59 6.94 5.37 -8.98
N THR A 60 7.40 6.62 -9.08
CA THR A 60 8.45 7.01 -10.01
C THR A 60 9.85 6.69 -9.45
N ALA A 61 10.86 6.66 -10.32
CA ALA A 61 12.24 6.32 -9.93
C ALA A 61 12.80 7.28 -8.86
N ASP A 62 12.42 8.55 -8.89
CA ASP A 62 12.81 9.56 -7.91
C ASP A 62 11.91 9.57 -6.66
N GLY A 63 10.85 8.75 -6.63
CA GLY A 63 9.89 8.69 -5.54
C GLY A 63 8.98 9.91 -5.39
N ARG A 64 9.04 10.84 -6.32
CA ARG A 64 8.27 12.09 -6.26
C ARG A 64 6.78 11.88 -6.45
N PHE A 65 6.40 10.92 -7.27
CA PHE A 65 5.01 10.60 -7.57
C PHE A 65 4.75 9.16 -7.14
N THR A 66 3.76 8.99 -6.28
CA THR A 66 3.29 7.67 -5.83
C THR A 66 1.78 7.63 -5.96
N ALA A 67 1.29 6.63 -6.66
CA ALA A 67 -0.13 6.35 -6.79
C ALA A 67 -0.46 5.06 -6.05
N LEU A 68 -1.49 5.09 -5.21
CA LEU A 68 -1.94 3.92 -4.46
C LEU A 68 -3.46 3.91 -4.36
N MET A 69 -4.04 2.72 -4.30
CA MET A 69 -5.49 2.53 -4.18
C MET A 69 -5.97 2.36 -2.73
N PRO A 70 -5.26 1.63 -1.84
CA PRO A 70 -5.62 1.58 -0.44
C PRO A 70 -5.55 2.95 0.25
N HIS A 71 -6.16 3.03 1.43
CA HIS A 71 -6.37 4.28 2.15
C HIS A 71 -5.53 4.36 3.45
N PRO A 72 -4.24 4.74 3.39
CA PRO A 72 -3.43 4.92 4.59
C PRO A 72 -3.97 6.02 5.52
N GLU A 73 -4.68 7.02 4.99
CA GLU A 73 -5.33 8.07 5.78
C GLU A 73 -6.45 7.55 6.69
N ARG A 74 -6.95 6.36 6.42
CA ARG A 74 -7.97 5.70 7.27
C ARG A 74 -7.38 4.81 8.36
N VAL A 75 -6.07 4.64 8.37
CA VAL A 75 -5.33 3.80 9.34
C VAL A 75 -4.08 4.48 9.89
N PHE A 76 -4.04 5.81 9.89
CA PHE A 76 -2.89 6.57 10.40
C PHE A 76 -2.78 6.56 11.93
N ARG A 77 -3.86 6.20 12.64
CA ARG A 77 -3.86 5.98 14.09
C ARG A 77 -3.87 4.49 14.38
N ASN A 78 -3.13 4.06 15.39
CA ASN A 78 -3.06 2.64 15.76
C ASN A 78 -4.42 2.03 16.06
N ILE A 79 -5.34 2.78 16.70
CA ILE A 79 -6.69 2.30 17.01
C ILE A 79 -7.53 1.99 15.76
N GLN A 80 -7.16 2.51 14.61
CA GLN A 80 -7.87 2.28 13.34
C GLN A 80 -7.40 1.02 12.60
N MET A 81 -6.29 0.42 13.04
CA MET A 81 -5.72 -0.77 12.41
C MET A 81 -6.42 -2.02 12.94
N SER A 82 -6.63 -3.02 12.07
CA SER A 82 -7.21 -4.31 12.46
C SER A 82 -6.31 -5.08 13.45
N TRP A 83 -5.02 -4.86 13.37
CA TRP A 83 -4.04 -5.33 14.34
C TRP A 83 -2.81 -4.42 14.29
N THR A 84 -2.05 -4.40 15.40
CA THR A 84 -0.78 -3.68 15.50
C THR A 84 0.21 -4.53 16.28
N PRO A 85 1.41 -4.78 15.70
CA PRO A 85 2.30 -5.79 16.28
C PRO A 85 3.00 -5.34 17.56
N LEU A 86 3.26 -4.06 17.76
CA LEU A 86 4.23 -3.66 18.79
C LEU A 86 3.96 -2.34 19.49
N ASP A 87 3.08 -1.49 19.01
CA ASP A 87 3.08 -0.11 19.46
C ASP A 87 1.71 0.35 19.93
N LYS A 88 1.68 0.86 21.16
CA LYS A 88 0.51 1.52 21.75
C LYS A 88 0.50 3.02 21.54
N SER A 89 1.40 3.56 20.71
CA SER A 89 1.41 4.99 20.38
C SER A 89 0.13 5.41 19.66
N ALA A 90 -0.16 6.71 19.70
CA ALA A 90 -1.38 7.25 19.08
C ALA A 90 -1.38 7.07 17.54
N PHE A 91 -0.19 7.13 16.92
CA PHE A 91 -0.06 7.07 15.47
C PHE A 91 0.48 5.72 15.01
N SER A 92 -0.09 5.20 13.92
CA SER A 92 0.39 4.00 13.27
C SER A 92 1.62 4.29 12.40
N PRO A 93 2.36 3.25 11.96
CA PRO A 93 3.47 3.42 11.03
C PRO A 93 3.07 4.13 9.72
N TRP A 94 1.80 4.10 9.32
CA TRP A 94 1.30 4.80 8.12
C TRP A 94 1.48 6.33 8.21
N MET A 95 1.52 6.90 9.40
CA MET A 95 1.82 8.33 9.59
C MET A 95 3.17 8.73 9.00
N GLN A 96 4.09 7.78 8.83
CA GLN A 96 5.42 8.05 8.28
C GLN A 96 5.38 8.55 6.83
N ILE A 97 4.34 8.21 6.06
CA ILE A 97 4.16 8.73 4.68
C ILE A 97 4.11 10.25 4.70
N TRP A 98 3.27 10.83 5.56
CA TRP A 98 3.13 12.29 5.66
C TRP A 98 4.36 12.96 6.25
N ARG A 99 5.00 12.32 7.23
CA ARG A 99 6.26 12.81 7.79
C ARG A 99 7.37 12.85 6.75
N ASN A 100 7.45 11.83 5.91
CA ASN A 100 8.42 11.78 4.81
C ASN A 100 8.13 12.86 3.76
N ALA A 101 6.88 13.02 3.38
CA ALA A 101 6.47 14.08 2.45
C ALA A 101 6.83 15.47 3.01
N ARG A 102 6.57 15.71 4.28
CA ARG A 102 6.92 16.98 4.93
C ARG A 102 8.43 17.23 4.91
N ARG A 103 9.23 16.20 5.17
CA ARG A 103 10.70 16.32 5.09
C ARG A 103 11.18 16.60 3.67
N TRP A 104 10.55 15.98 2.69
CA TRP A 104 10.91 16.14 1.28
C TRP A 104 10.75 17.59 0.81
N VAL A 105 9.68 18.25 1.23
CA VAL A 105 9.42 19.65 0.82
C VAL A 105 10.11 20.71 1.70
N GLY A 106 10.77 20.30 2.74
CA GLY A 106 11.50 21.19 3.65
C GLY A 106 10.68 21.64 4.84
#